data_02257a2a307c9aa28f2a11213984a659
#
_entry.id   02257a2a307c9aa28f2a11213984a659
#
_cell.length_a   1.000
_cell.length_b   1.000
_cell.length_c   1.000
_cell.angle_alpha   90.00
_cell.angle_beta   90.00
_cell.angle_gamma   90.00
#
_symmetry.space_group_name_H-M   'P 1'
#
loop_
_entity.id
_entity.type
_entity.pdbx_description
1 polymer ?
#
loop_
_entity_poly.entity_id
_entity_poly.type
_entity_poly.pdbx_seq_one_letter_code
_entity_poly.pdbx_strand_id
1 'polypeptide(L)'
;MLPIRDDYPIPPSVQRDLSVARITRANILLVGSARQVSRLVRLAVADLNQAAVVSCRNGQLRLPSTSLRAGTIVIRDVDALTSDDQRKLCEWLDTRSDRAQVVSTASAPIVPLVDSRLFNDALYYRLNMVYVDLTE
;
A
#
# COMPACT_ATOMS: atom_id res chain seq x y z
N MET A 1 -29.85 10.21 9.32
CA MET A 1 -28.71 10.03 8.42
C MET A 1 -27.69 9.10 9.06
N LEU A 2 -27.24 8.12 8.33
CA LEU A 2 -26.24 7.21 8.84
C LEU A 2 -24.90 7.92 8.92
N PRO A 3 -24.12 7.72 9.97
CA PRO A 3 -22.79 8.31 10.06
C PRO A 3 -21.90 7.75 8.96
N ILE A 4 -20.97 8.57 8.49
CA ILE A 4 -19.97 8.14 7.52
C ILE A 4 -19.03 7.17 8.22
N ARG A 5 -18.93 5.95 7.70
CA ARG A 5 -18.09 4.91 8.31
C ARG A 5 -16.63 5.31 8.42
N ASP A 6 -16.19 6.17 7.52
CA ASP A 6 -14.81 6.66 7.51
C ASP A 6 -14.48 7.48 8.76
N ASP A 7 -15.49 7.98 9.48
CA ASP A 7 -15.30 8.75 10.71
C ASP A 7 -15.28 7.84 11.96
N TYR A 8 -15.52 6.55 11.79
CA TYR A 8 -15.50 5.63 12.90
C TYR A 8 -14.09 5.50 13.47
N PRO A 9 -13.96 5.27 14.78
CA PRO A 9 -12.66 5.01 15.38
C PRO A 9 -11.98 3.81 14.72
N ILE A 10 -10.69 3.91 14.54
CA ILE A 10 -9.90 2.79 14.02
C ILE A 10 -9.79 1.75 15.14
N PRO A 11 -10.08 0.47 14.87
CA PRO A 11 -10.02 -0.57 15.90
C PRO A 11 -8.63 -0.62 16.55
N PRO A 12 -8.58 -0.88 17.89
CA PRO A 12 -7.29 -0.97 18.59
C PRO A 12 -6.32 -1.99 18.00
N SER A 13 -6.83 -3.12 17.48
CA SER A 13 -5.98 -4.12 16.82
C SER A 13 -5.30 -3.56 15.60
N VAL A 14 -6.02 -2.78 14.78
CA VAL A 14 -5.46 -2.13 13.60
C VAL A 14 -4.42 -1.09 14.01
N GLN A 15 -4.73 -0.26 15.00
CA GLN A 15 -3.77 0.73 15.51
C GLN A 15 -2.48 0.06 15.97
N ARG A 16 -2.59 -1.08 16.65
CA ARG A 16 -1.43 -1.84 17.13
C ARG A 16 -0.61 -2.36 15.95
N ASP A 17 -1.26 -2.95 14.95
CA ASP A 17 -0.59 -3.49 13.78
C ASP A 17 0.16 -2.39 13.02
N LEU A 18 -0.46 -1.22 12.86
CA LEU A 18 0.19 -0.08 12.20
C LEU A 18 1.39 0.44 13.00
N SER A 19 1.27 0.48 14.32
CA SER A 19 2.37 0.90 15.19
C SER A 19 3.56 -0.04 15.09
N VAL A 20 3.31 -1.36 15.11
CA VAL A 20 4.35 -2.36 14.96
C VAL A 20 5.03 -2.24 13.59
N ALA A 21 4.24 -2.11 12.53
CA ALA A 21 4.78 -1.97 11.17
C ALA A 21 5.62 -0.70 11.03
N ARG A 22 5.20 0.39 11.68
CA ARG A 22 5.94 1.65 11.66
C ARG A 22 7.31 1.51 12.32
N ILE A 23 7.39 0.78 13.42
CA ILE A 23 8.63 0.54 14.16
C ILE A 23 9.52 -0.44 13.41
N THR A 24 8.97 -1.56 12.94
CA THR A 24 9.71 -2.63 12.26
C THR A 24 9.99 -2.30 10.79
N ARG A 25 9.30 -1.32 10.24
CA ARG A 25 9.36 -0.93 8.83
C ARG A 25 8.91 -2.03 7.87
N ALA A 26 8.01 -2.87 8.35
CA ALA A 26 7.40 -3.90 7.52
C ALA A 26 6.50 -3.26 6.44
N ASN A 27 6.44 -3.90 5.28
CA ASN A 27 5.54 -3.45 4.22
C ASN A 27 4.09 -3.70 4.64
N ILE A 28 3.20 -2.77 4.29
CA ILE A 28 1.80 -2.81 4.68
C ILE A 28 0.93 -2.74 3.43
N LEU A 29 -0.09 -3.58 3.38
CA LEU A 29 -1.16 -3.47 2.39
C LEU A 29 -2.45 -3.07 3.11
N LEU A 30 -3.00 -1.93 2.71
CA LEU A 30 -4.21 -1.34 3.30
C LEU A 30 -5.34 -1.42 2.28
N VAL A 31 -6.46 -2.02 2.67
CA VAL A 31 -7.62 -2.19 1.81
C VAL A 31 -8.82 -1.49 2.43
N GLY A 32 -9.49 -0.66 1.64
CA GLY A 32 -10.67 0.08 2.09
C GLY A 32 -11.01 1.23 1.14
N SER A 33 -11.98 2.03 1.52
CA SER A 33 -12.34 3.22 0.76
C SER A 33 -11.16 4.21 0.72
N ALA A 34 -11.21 5.15 -0.21
CA ALA A 34 -10.16 6.17 -0.34
C ALA A 34 -9.95 6.94 0.97
N ARG A 35 -11.04 7.26 1.68
CA ARG A 35 -10.94 7.95 2.98
C ARG A 35 -10.34 7.08 4.05
N GLN A 36 -10.77 5.81 4.14
CA GLN A 36 -10.26 4.86 5.11
C GLN A 36 -8.76 4.66 4.95
N VAL A 37 -8.31 4.34 3.72
CA VAL A 37 -6.89 4.10 3.49
C VAL A 37 -6.05 5.35 3.70
N SER A 38 -6.57 6.53 3.37
CA SER A 38 -5.86 7.79 3.63
C SER A 38 -5.63 8.02 5.11
N ARG A 39 -6.60 7.70 5.96
CA ARG A 39 -6.44 7.77 7.41
C ARG A 39 -5.39 6.78 7.90
N LEU A 40 -5.44 5.55 7.39
CA LEU A 40 -4.48 4.52 7.79
C LEU A 40 -3.06 4.86 7.35
N VAL A 41 -2.90 5.43 6.17
CA VAL A 41 -1.58 5.87 5.69
C VAL A 41 -0.99 6.90 6.65
N ARG A 42 -1.77 7.86 7.11
CA ARG A 42 -1.29 8.87 8.07
C ARG A 42 -0.83 8.27 9.39
N LEU A 43 -1.43 7.16 9.79
CA LEU A 43 -1.01 6.46 11.02
C LEU A 43 0.19 5.56 10.77
N ALA A 44 0.28 4.96 9.59
CA ALA A 44 1.34 4.00 9.26
C ALA A 44 2.67 4.69 8.93
N VAL A 45 2.63 5.92 8.40
CA VAL A 45 3.81 6.64 7.93
C VAL A 45 4.20 7.69 8.96
N ALA A 46 5.46 7.64 9.41
CA ALA A 46 5.96 8.54 10.45
C ALA A 46 5.98 10.00 9.99
N ASP A 47 6.36 10.23 8.72
CA ASP A 47 6.44 11.56 8.15
C ASP A 47 6.06 11.52 6.68
N LEU A 48 4.83 11.92 6.36
CA LEU A 48 4.33 11.94 4.99
C LEU A 48 5.10 12.91 4.09
N ASN A 49 5.68 13.95 4.66
CA ASN A 49 6.46 14.91 3.88
C ASN A 49 7.76 14.30 3.36
N GLN A 50 8.23 13.22 3.98
CA GLN A 50 9.44 12.51 3.57
C GLN A 50 9.13 11.24 2.79
N ALA A 51 7.85 10.96 2.53
CA ALA A 51 7.43 9.78 1.78
C ALA A 51 7.31 10.12 0.30
N ALA A 52 7.71 9.17 -0.55
CA ALA A 52 7.41 9.23 -1.97
C ALA A 52 6.02 8.62 -2.20
N VAL A 53 5.20 9.27 -3.02
CA VAL A 53 3.84 8.79 -3.32
C VAL A 53 3.75 8.47 -4.81
N VAL A 54 3.30 7.26 -5.10
CA VAL A 54 3.14 6.75 -6.46
C VAL A 54 1.68 6.36 -6.64
N SER A 55 1.06 6.78 -7.74
CA SER A 55 -0.29 6.37 -8.10
C SER A 55 -0.26 5.35 -9.22
N CYS A 56 -1.14 4.33 -9.12
CA CYS A 56 -1.23 3.25 -10.10
C CYS A 56 -2.44 3.39 -11.01
N ARG A 57 -3.21 4.45 -10.87
CA ARG A 57 -4.43 4.62 -11.67
C ARG A 57 -4.13 4.98 -13.11
N ASN A 58 -5.07 4.66 -13.99
CA ASN A 58 -5.09 5.06 -15.40
C ASN A 58 -3.93 4.53 -16.22
N GLY A 59 -3.31 3.43 -15.80
CA GLY A 59 -2.19 2.85 -16.54
C GLY A 59 -0.97 3.76 -16.61
N GLN A 60 -0.87 4.73 -15.72
CA GLN A 60 0.21 5.71 -15.74
C GLN A 60 1.12 5.58 -14.53
N LEU A 61 1.63 4.38 -14.34
CA LEU A 61 2.58 4.14 -13.28
C LEU A 61 3.88 4.90 -13.58
N ARG A 62 4.23 5.83 -12.70
CA ARG A 62 5.49 6.57 -12.77
C ARG A 62 6.28 6.31 -11.51
N LEU A 63 7.29 5.50 -11.66
CA LEU A 63 8.15 5.15 -10.54
C LEU A 63 9.26 6.18 -10.38
N PRO A 64 9.57 6.61 -9.16
CA PRO A 64 10.69 7.50 -8.90
C PRO A 64 12.01 6.86 -9.32
N SER A 65 13.04 7.68 -9.49
CA SER A 65 14.38 7.17 -9.73
C SER A 65 14.80 6.21 -8.61
N THR A 66 15.50 5.13 -8.95
CA THR A 66 16.04 4.20 -7.98
C THR A 66 17.08 4.84 -7.05
N SER A 67 17.59 6.00 -7.43
CA SER A 67 18.50 6.78 -6.56
C SER A 67 17.74 7.64 -5.54
N LEU A 68 16.42 7.75 -5.65
CA LEU A 68 15.63 8.50 -4.67
C LEU A 68 15.71 7.82 -3.31
N ARG A 69 16.08 8.61 -2.31
CA ARG A 69 16.13 8.13 -0.93
C ARG A 69 14.90 8.60 -0.20
N ALA A 70 13.98 7.70 0.05
CA ALA A 70 12.79 7.94 0.85
C ALA A 70 12.71 6.86 1.92
N GLY A 71 12.34 7.24 3.13
CA GLY A 71 12.15 6.27 4.22
C GLY A 71 10.92 5.40 4.00
N THR A 72 9.92 5.93 3.30
CA THR A 72 8.67 5.23 3.01
C THR A 72 8.22 5.58 1.61
N ILE A 73 7.67 4.57 0.93
CA ILE A 73 7.05 4.73 -0.38
C ILE A 73 5.59 4.33 -0.23
N VAL A 74 4.70 5.25 -0.58
CA VAL A 74 3.26 5.00 -0.58
C VAL A 74 2.83 4.72 -2.02
N ILE A 75 2.29 3.53 -2.27
CA ILE A 75 1.82 3.13 -3.59
C ILE A 75 0.31 3.02 -3.54
N ARG A 76 -0.39 3.92 -4.22
CA ARG A 76 -1.85 4.01 -4.16
C ARG A 76 -2.49 3.22 -5.28
N ASP A 77 -3.58 2.55 -4.94
CA ASP A 77 -4.46 1.86 -5.89
C ASP A 77 -3.75 0.74 -6.65
N VAL A 78 -3.03 -0.12 -5.92
CA VAL A 78 -2.30 -1.23 -6.55
C VAL A 78 -3.23 -2.21 -7.27
N ASP A 79 -4.50 -2.27 -6.89
CA ASP A 79 -5.51 -3.08 -7.58
C ASP A 79 -5.82 -2.56 -9.00
N ALA A 80 -5.40 -1.35 -9.33
CA ALA A 80 -5.57 -0.78 -10.67
C ALA A 80 -4.38 -1.05 -11.61
N LEU A 81 -3.33 -1.72 -11.14
CA LEU A 81 -2.14 -2.00 -11.95
C LEU A 81 -2.46 -2.97 -13.09
N THR A 82 -2.00 -2.61 -14.31
CA THR A 82 -1.99 -3.56 -15.43
C THR A 82 -0.92 -4.62 -15.19
N SER A 83 -0.97 -5.72 -15.97
CA SER A 83 0.06 -6.76 -15.86
C SER A 83 1.46 -6.22 -16.12
N ASP A 84 1.61 -5.34 -17.12
CA ASP A 84 2.89 -4.69 -17.42
C ASP A 84 3.37 -3.82 -16.27
N ASP A 85 2.47 -3.04 -15.68
CA ASP A 85 2.83 -2.16 -14.56
C ASP A 85 3.18 -2.94 -13.32
N GLN A 86 2.52 -4.08 -13.09
CA GLN A 86 2.87 -4.98 -11.99
C GLN A 86 4.30 -5.48 -12.14
N ARG A 87 4.68 -5.87 -13.36
CA ARG A 87 6.04 -6.32 -13.65
C ARG A 87 7.05 -5.19 -13.43
N LYS A 88 6.74 -4.00 -13.92
CA LYS A 88 7.60 -2.83 -13.75
C LYS A 88 7.79 -2.49 -12.27
N LEU A 89 6.72 -2.53 -11.50
CA LEU A 89 6.79 -2.28 -10.06
C LEU A 89 7.65 -3.34 -9.36
N CYS A 90 7.46 -4.60 -9.70
CA CYS A 90 8.23 -5.69 -9.12
C CYS A 90 9.73 -5.52 -9.41
N GLU A 91 10.08 -5.23 -10.66
CA GLU A 91 11.47 -4.98 -11.06
C GLU A 91 12.05 -3.77 -10.33
N TRP A 92 11.29 -2.71 -10.21
CA TRP A 92 11.72 -1.50 -9.52
C TRP A 92 12.01 -1.76 -8.05
N LEU A 93 11.14 -2.52 -7.38
CA LEU A 93 11.37 -2.91 -5.99
C LEU A 93 12.63 -3.76 -5.84
N ASP A 94 12.91 -4.62 -6.83
CA ASP A 94 14.10 -5.48 -6.81
C ASP A 94 15.40 -4.69 -7.02
N THR A 95 15.34 -3.60 -7.80
CA THR A 95 16.54 -2.80 -8.09
C THR A 95 16.89 -1.82 -6.99
N ARG A 96 16.00 -1.60 -6.03
CA ARG A 96 16.27 -0.66 -4.94
C ARG A 96 17.22 -1.29 -3.94
N SER A 97 18.27 -0.54 -3.60
CA SER A 97 19.24 -0.94 -2.60
C SER A 97 18.89 -0.45 -1.19
N ASP A 98 17.99 0.54 -1.08
CA ASP A 98 17.55 1.05 0.21
C ASP A 98 16.46 0.14 0.80
N ARG A 99 16.25 0.29 2.09
CA ARG A 99 15.24 -0.50 2.82
C ARG A 99 14.02 0.35 3.15
N ALA A 100 13.53 1.07 2.15
CA ALA A 100 12.32 1.85 2.32
C ALA A 100 11.15 0.94 2.65
N GLN A 101 10.32 1.38 3.59
CA GLN A 101 9.04 0.73 3.86
C GLN A 101 8.09 1.02 2.70
N VAL A 102 7.34 0.01 2.26
CA VAL A 102 6.34 0.17 1.21
C VAL A 102 4.96 0.08 1.85
N VAL A 103 4.16 1.13 1.69
CA VAL A 103 2.77 1.17 2.15
C VAL A 103 1.89 1.24 0.91
N SER A 104 1.15 0.17 0.65
CA SER A 104 0.30 0.05 -0.53
C SER A 104 -1.17 0.16 -0.16
N THR A 105 -1.99 0.75 -1.02
CA THR A 105 -3.43 0.83 -0.82
C THR A 105 -4.17 0.17 -1.97
N ALA A 106 -5.35 -0.39 -1.66
CA ALA A 106 -6.26 -0.95 -2.65
C ALA A 106 -7.70 -0.67 -2.22
N SER A 107 -8.61 -0.59 -3.19
CA SER A 107 -10.03 -0.36 -2.91
C SER A 107 -10.79 -1.66 -2.64
N ALA A 108 -10.21 -2.80 -3.00
CA ALA A 108 -10.81 -4.12 -2.81
C ALA A 108 -9.70 -5.13 -2.52
N PRO A 109 -10.03 -6.26 -1.87
CA PRO A 109 -9.05 -7.31 -1.61
C PRO A 109 -8.38 -7.79 -2.89
N ILE A 110 -7.08 -8.06 -2.81
CA ILE A 110 -6.26 -8.46 -3.97
C ILE A 110 -6.31 -9.97 -4.21
N VAL A 111 -6.61 -10.78 -3.19
CA VAL A 111 -6.59 -12.24 -3.31
C VAL A 111 -7.43 -12.76 -4.49
N PRO A 112 -8.67 -12.26 -4.72
CA PRO A 112 -9.43 -12.72 -5.91
C PRO A 112 -8.70 -12.45 -7.23
N LEU A 113 -7.94 -11.36 -7.31
CA LEU A 113 -7.15 -11.05 -8.50
C LEU A 113 -5.95 -11.99 -8.65
N VAL A 114 -5.33 -12.36 -7.53
CA VAL A 114 -4.24 -13.35 -7.54
C VAL A 114 -4.77 -14.70 -8.00
N ASP A 115 -5.92 -15.13 -7.47
CA ASP A 115 -6.55 -16.41 -7.82
C ASP A 115 -6.93 -16.45 -9.29
N SER A 116 -7.36 -15.33 -9.86
CA SER A 116 -7.73 -15.22 -11.28
C SER A 116 -6.54 -14.95 -12.19
N ARG A 117 -5.33 -14.89 -11.65
CA ARG A 117 -4.09 -14.58 -12.37
C ARG A 117 -4.08 -13.18 -12.99
N LEU A 118 -4.87 -12.28 -12.45
CA LEU A 118 -4.88 -10.88 -12.84
C LEU A 118 -3.92 -10.03 -12.00
N PHE A 119 -3.42 -10.59 -10.92
CA PHE A 119 -2.42 -9.95 -10.08
C PHE A 119 -1.28 -10.94 -9.79
N ASN A 120 -0.06 -10.48 -9.92
CA ASN A 120 1.15 -11.28 -9.72
C ASN A 120 1.28 -11.67 -8.24
N ASP A 121 1.40 -12.96 -7.97
CA ASP A 121 1.48 -13.47 -6.61
C ASP A 121 2.77 -13.06 -5.89
N ALA A 122 3.89 -13.05 -6.60
CA ALA A 122 5.16 -12.63 -6.00
C ALA A 122 5.10 -11.16 -5.57
N LEU A 123 4.48 -10.31 -6.38
CA LEU A 123 4.27 -8.92 -6.01
C LEU A 123 3.34 -8.81 -4.80
N TYR A 124 2.24 -9.56 -4.81
CA TYR A 124 1.29 -9.57 -3.70
C TYR A 124 1.98 -9.90 -2.36
N TYR A 125 2.75 -10.98 -2.33
CA TYR A 125 3.44 -11.38 -1.10
C TYR A 125 4.49 -10.37 -0.66
N ARG A 126 5.09 -9.68 -1.61
CA ARG A 126 6.06 -8.63 -1.30
C ARG A 126 5.42 -7.42 -0.64
N LEU A 127 4.21 -7.04 -1.09
CA LEU A 127 3.48 -5.90 -0.56
C LEU A 127 2.77 -6.21 0.76
N ASN A 128 2.43 -7.47 0.99
CA ASN A 128 1.55 -7.90 2.09
C ASN A 128 2.32 -8.58 3.21
N MET A 129 3.12 -7.81 3.94
CA MET A 129 3.72 -8.28 5.18
C MET A 129 2.82 -8.04 6.38
N VAL A 130 2.17 -6.88 6.41
CA VAL A 130 1.09 -6.55 7.34
C VAL A 130 -0.14 -6.21 6.51
N TYR A 131 -1.27 -6.81 6.83
CA TYR A 131 -2.50 -6.65 6.05
C TYR A 131 -3.59 -6.05 6.91
N VAL A 132 -4.20 -4.97 6.42
CA VAL A 132 -5.35 -4.33 7.08
C VAL A 132 -6.45 -4.15 6.04
N ASP A 133 -7.59 -4.76 6.30
CA ASP A 133 -8.76 -4.72 5.41
C ASP A 133 -9.94 -4.14 6.17
N LEU A 134 -10.41 -2.97 5.73
CA LEU A 134 -11.55 -2.30 6.31
C LEU A 134 -12.82 -2.42 5.46
N THR A 135 -12.84 -3.32 4.47
CA THR A 135 -13.99 -3.48 3.58
C THR A 135 -15.14 -4.27 4.21
N GLU A 136 -14.93 -4.90 5.33
CA GLU A 136 -15.97 -5.65 6.04
C GLU A 136 -16.78 -4.80 7.00
#